data_2000e4322436311b79f6d608e932a032
#
_entry.id   2000e4322436311b79f6d608e932a032
#
_cell.length_a   1.000
_cell.length_b   1.000
_cell.length_c   1.000
_cell.angle_alpha   90.00
_cell.angle_beta   90.00
_cell.angle_gamma   90.00
#
_symmetry.space_group_name_H-M   'P 1'
#
loop_
_entity.id
_entity.type
_entity.pdbx_description
1 polymer ?
#
loop_
_entity_poly.entity_id
_entity_poly.type
_entity_poly.pdbx_seq_one_letter_code
_entity_poly.pdbx_strand_id
1 'polypeptide(L)'
;MIAEDSFVDSLAAGCDAGIRYDERLEQDMIAIPIGPREQRYATAASPAYLDRRGRPDHPRDLLGHACLRARFASGAMAPREFERDGAVVKVEPAGPLIVGTGAVELAVDAAVAGSGIIQLFEDWLRPYFGSGALEPVLEPWRQHFPGPFLYYPGRRHLPGRLRAFIDFASSMHQSS
;
A
#
# COMPACT_ATOMS: atom_id res chain seq x y z
N MET A 1 -5.67 -5.78 -18.86
CA MET A 1 -4.97 -5.21 -17.70
C MET A 1 -4.57 -6.36 -16.79
N ILE A 2 -3.30 -6.52 -16.50
CA ILE A 2 -2.78 -7.55 -15.58
C ILE A 2 -2.35 -6.78 -14.33
N ALA A 3 -2.88 -7.15 -13.17
CA ALA A 3 -2.45 -6.61 -11.88
C ALA A 3 -1.66 -7.70 -11.15
N GLU A 4 -0.35 -7.53 -11.06
CA GLU A 4 0.55 -8.43 -10.34
C GLU A 4 1.46 -7.62 -9.43
N ASP A 5 1.71 -8.15 -8.23
CA ASP A 5 2.55 -7.52 -7.20
C ASP A 5 4.03 -7.92 -7.30
N SER A 6 4.40 -8.69 -8.30
CA SER A 6 5.78 -9.07 -8.55
C SER A 6 6.45 -7.95 -9.37
N PHE A 7 7.77 -7.78 -9.21
CA PHE A 7 8.59 -6.98 -10.11
C PHE A 7 8.61 -7.64 -11.50
N VAL A 8 7.48 -7.62 -12.20
CA VAL A 8 7.39 -8.07 -13.58
C VAL A 8 7.89 -6.91 -14.43
N ASP A 9 8.85 -7.20 -15.29
CA ASP A 9 9.12 -6.32 -16.41
C ASP A 9 7.86 -6.28 -17.28
N SER A 10 7.05 -5.23 -17.07
CA SER A 10 5.78 -5.07 -17.78
C SER A 10 5.95 -5.03 -19.29
N LEU A 11 7.12 -4.63 -19.78
CA LEU A 11 7.44 -4.62 -21.19
C LEU A 11 7.76 -6.03 -21.71
N ALA A 12 8.50 -6.84 -20.94
CA ALA A 12 8.73 -8.25 -21.26
C ALA A 12 7.44 -9.06 -21.23
N ALA A 13 6.47 -8.66 -20.41
CA ALA A 13 5.11 -9.22 -20.36
C ALA A 13 4.19 -8.74 -21.50
N GLY A 14 4.70 -7.93 -22.44
CA GLY A 14 3.93 -7.42 -23.59
C GLY A 14 2.96 -6.29 -23.23
N CYS A 15 3.13 -5.62 -22.10
CA CYS A 15 2.36 -4.45 -21.73
C CYS A 15 2.97 -3.17 -22.32
N ASP A 16 2.14 -2.19 -22.66
CA ASP A 16 2.58 -0.89 -23.18
C ASP A 16 3.13 0.04 -22.08
N ALA A 17 2.74 -0.20 -20.83
CA ALA A 17 3.13 0.58 -19.63
C ALA A 17 2.99 -0.26 -18.35
N GLY A 18 3.62 0.18 -17.26
CA GLY A 18 3.48 -0.38 -15.92
C GLY A 18 3.23 0.70 -14.86
N ILE A 19 2.68 0.31 -13.72
CA ILE A 19 2.49 1.19 -12.55
C ILE A 19 3.39 0.67 -11.42
N ARG A 20 4.16 1.58 -10.81
CA ARG A 20 5.06 1.27 -9.69
C ARG A 20 5.07 2.42 -8.67
N TYR A 21 5.51 2.10 -7.46
CA TYR A 21 5.68 3.06 -6.35
C TYR A 21 7.13 3.50 -6.14
N ASP A 22 8.07 3.04 -6.95
CA ASP A 22 9.48 3.44 -6.86
C ASP A 22 9.88 4.36 -8.04
N GLU A 23 10.81 5.25 -7.76
CA GLU A 23 11.36 6.20 -8.75
C GLU A 23 12.57 5.64 -9.51
N ARG A 24 12.83 4.34 -9.44
CA ARG A 24 13.95 3.73 -10.16
C ARG A 24 13.64 3.71 -11.65
N LEU A 25 14.07 4.78 -12.30
CA LEU A 25 14.00 4.92 -13.76
C LEU A 25 15.07 4.02 -14.39
N GLU A 26 14.64 3.05 -15.18
CA GLU A 26 15.53 2.39 -16.13
C GLU A 26 15.86 3.37 -17.26
N GLN A 27 17.05 3.21 -17.85
CA GLN A 27 17.45 4.02 -19.00
C GLN A 27 16.38 3.94 -20.09
N ASP A 28 15.98 5.09 -20.66
CA ASP A 28 14.95 5.22 -21.71
C ASP A 28 13.47 5.05 -21.27
N MET A 29 13.17 5.04 -19.99
CA MET A 29 11.80 5.05 -19.49
C MET A 29 11.34 6.46 -19.09
N ILE A 30 10.09 6.76 -19.37
CA ILE A 30 9.40 7.95 -18.86
C ILE A 30 8.51 7.52 -17.69
N ALA A 31 8.61 8.25 -16.57
CA ALA A 31 7.72 8.09 -15.44
C ALA A 31 6.86 9.35 -15.28
N ILE A 32 5.57 9.19 -15.16
CA ILE A 32 4.65 10.26 -14.83
C ILE A 32 3.88 9.90 -13.56
N PRO A 33 3.74 10.84 -12.59
CA PRO A 33 2.95 10.58 -11.40
C PRO A 33 1.48 10.40 -11.77
N ILE A 34 0.84 9.40 -11.14
CA ILE A 34 -0.59 9.14 -11.28
C ILE A 34 -1.20 8.94 -9.89
N GLY A 35 -2.40 9.47 -9.66
CA GLY A 35 -3.04 9.41 -8.34
C GLY A 35 -2.45 10.38 -7.32
N PRO A 36 -2.55 10.12 -6.01
CA PRO A 36 -2.10 11.04 -4.98
C PRO A 36 -0.58 11.23 -5.00
N ARG A 37 -0.12 12.47 -4.74
CA ARG A 37 1.33 12.80 -4.73
C ARG A 37 2.08 12.12 -3.62
N GLU A 38 1.42 11.95 -2.50
CA GLU A 38 1.96 11.33 -1.29
C GLU A 38 0.96 10.30 -0.78
N GLN A 39 1.48 9.19 -0.36
CA GLN A 39 0.72 8.13 0.30
C GLN A 39 1.36 7.78 1.63
N ARG A 40 0.56 7.20 2.52
CA ARG A 40 1.05 6.69 3.79
C ARG A 40 0.32 5.41 4.18
N TYR A 41 1.01 4.59 4.94
CA TYR A 41 0.38 3.46 5.60
C TYR A 41 -0.26 3.93 6.91
N ALA A 42 -1.44 3.38 7.20
CA ALA A 42 -2.03 3.44 8.53
C ALA A 42 -2.06 2.05 9.14
N THR A 43 -1.82 2.00 10.44
CA THR A 43 -1.96 0.79 11.26
C THR A 43 -3.20 0.95 12.12
N ALA A 44 -4.08 -0.05 12.13
CA ALA A 44 -5.36 0.08 12.81
C ALA A 44 -5.90 -1.26 13.30
N ALA A 45 -6.84 -1.22 14.24
CA ALA A 45 -7.63 -2.36 14.65
C ALA A 45 -9.00 -1.91 15.13
N SER A 46 -9.95 -2.84 15.31
CA SER A 46 -11.23 -2.49 15.92
C SER A 46 -11.05 -2.05 17.39
N PRO A 47 -11.86 -1.09 17.88
CA PRO A 47 -11.81 -0.68 19.29
C PRO A 47 -11.93 -1.87 20.25
N ALA A 48 -12.83 -2.82 19.94
CA ALA A 48 -13.02 -4.01 20.76
C ALA A 48 -11.77 -4.91 20.85
N TYR A 49 -10.95 -4.98 19.80
CA TYR A 49 -9.66 -5.66 19.84
C TYR A 49 -8.68 -4.90 20.75
N LEU A 50 -8.57 -3.58 20.56
CA LEU A 50 -7.64 -2.73 21.31
C LEU A 50 -7.97 -2.68 22.81
N ASP A 51 -9.25 -2.69 23.19
CA ASP A 51 -9.68 -2.71 24.59
C ASP A 51 -9.31 -4.03 25.29
N ARG A 52 -9.30 -5.14 24.56
CA ARG A 52 -8.89 -6.45 25.10
C ARG A 52 -7.38 -6.66 25.14
N ARG A 53 -6.63 -6.11 24.18
CA ARG A 53 -5.22 -6.44 23.93
C ARG A 53 -4.26 -5.29 24.21
N GLY A 54 -4.78 -4.10 24.45
CA GLY A 54 -4.00 -2.87 24.56
C GLY A 54 -3.74 -2.19 23.23
N ARG A 55 -3.32 -0.94 23.31
CA ARG A 55 -2.93 -0.11 22.17
C ARG A 55 -1.42 -0.07 22.06
N PRO A 56 -0.81 -0.51 20.95
CA PRO A 56 0.64 -0.44 20.77
C PRO A 56 1.10 1.03 20.64
N ASP A 57 2.13 1.41 21.39
CA ASP A 57 2.75 2.74 21.34
C ASP A 57 4.05 2.73 20.52
N HIS A 58 4.65 1.56 20.35
CA HIS A 58 5.87 1.38 19.56
C HIS A 58 5.71 0.22 18.56
N PRO A 59 6.31 0.30 17.34
CA PRO A 59 6.19 -0.76 16.34
C PRO A 59 6.53 -2.17 16.85
N ARG A 60 7.49 -2.29 17.78
CA ARG A 60 7.89 -3.59 18.35
C ARG A 60 6.80 -4.23 19.21
N ASP A 61 5.85 -3.46 19.71
CA ASP A 61 4.72 -3.99 20.50
C ASP A 61 3.83 -4.89 19.61
N LEU A 62 3.85 -4.68 18.28
CA LEU A 62 3.14 -5.54 17.33
C LEU A 62 3.56 -7.01 17.40
N LEU A 63 4.75 -7.32 17.93
CA LEU A 63 5.20 -8.70 18.13
C LEU A 63 4.35 -9.43 19.19
N GLY A 64 3.70 -8.70 20.10
CA GLY A 64 2.76 -9.22 21.10
C GLY A 64 1.29 -9.22 20.65
N HIS A 65 1.00 -8.71 19.44
CA HIS A 65 -0.35 -8.61 18.90
C HIS A 65 -0.59 -9.61 17.76
N ALA A 66 -1.86 -9.99 17.57
CA ALA A 66 -2.29 -10.67 16.36
C ALA A 66 -2.29 -9.65 15.21
N CYS A 67 -1.57 -9.93 14.14
CA CYS A 67 -1.47 -9.04 12.99
C CYS A 67 -1.97 -9.73 11.72
N LEU A 68 -2.81 -9.03 10.96
CA LEU A 68 -3.26 -9.48 9.65
C LEU A 68 -2.15 -9.16 8.65
N ARG A 69 -1.65 -10.16 7.94
CA ARG A 69 -0.48 -10.01 7.07
C ARG A 69 -0.85 -10.16 5.60
N ALA A 70 -0.16 -9.42 4.74
CA ALA A 70 -0.30 -9.55 3.30
C ALA A 70 0.88 -10.32 2.71
N ARG A 71 0.60 -11.13 1.68
CA ARG A 71 1.60 -11.87 0.91
C ARG A 71 1.46 -11.54 -0.56
N PHE A 72 2.57 -11.18 -1.19
CA PHE A 72 2.64 -10.94 -2.62
C PHE A 72 2.48 -12.22 -3.44
N ALA A 73 2.15 -12.09 -4.71
CA ALA A 73 2.07 -13.22 -5.64
C ALA A 73 3.40 -13.99 -5.75
N SER A 74 4.54 -13.32 -5.53
CA SER A 74 5.87 -13.94 -5.43
C SER A 74 6.05 -14.88 -4.24
N GLY A 75 5.11 -14.90 -3.28
CA GLY A 75 5.21 -15.62 -2.02
C GLY A 75 5.88 -14.81 -0.90
N ALA A 76 6.51 -13.69 -1.21
CA ALA A 76 7.14 -12.82 -0.20
C ALA A 76 6.07 -12.15 0.68
N MET A 77 6.39 -12.00 1.96
CA MET A 77 5.53 -11.25 2.89
C MET A 77 5.71 -9.76 2.68
N ALA A 78 4.61 -9.01 2.67
CA ALA A 78 4.69 -7.56 2.68
C ALA A 78 5.43 -7.08 3.95
N PRO A 79 6.50 -6.29 3.80
CA PRO A 79 7.25 -5.80 4.94
C PRO A 79 6.38 -4.85 5.77
N ARG A 80 6.62 -4.78 7.08
CA ARG A 80 6.08 -3.74 7.95
C ARG A 80 7.21 -2.85 8.39
N GLU A 81 7.26 -1.70 7.78
CA GLU A 81 8.23 -0.65 8.07
C GLU A 81 7.49 0.53 8.68
N PHE A 82 8.13 1.12 9.66
CA PHE A 82 7.64 2.27 10.40
C PHE A 82 8.76 3.30 10.46
N GLU A 83 8.42 4.57 10.40
CA GLU A 83 9.40 5.64 10.44
C GLU A 83 8.97 6.72 11.41
N ARG A 84 9.91 7.19 12.23
CA ARG A 84 9.72 8.35 13.09
C ARG A 84 11.05 9.07 13.24
N ASP A 85 11.06 10.37 12.99
CA ASP A 85 12.24 11.24 13.15
C ASP A 85 13.49 10.71 12.41
N GLY A 86 13.30 10.11 11.23
CA GLY A 86 14.37 9.49 10.43
C GLY A 86 14.81 8.09 10.91
N ALA A 87 14.26 7.59 12.00
CA ALA A 87 14.52 6.23 12.46
C ALA A 87 13.53 5.25 11.85
N VAL A 88 14.03 4.26 11.12
CA VAL A 88 13.22 3.20 10.50
C VAL A 88 13.22 1.96 11.38
N VAL A 89 12.04 1.45 11.68
CA VAL A 89 11.82 0.21 12.45
C VAL A 89 11.09 -0.80 11.57
N LYS A 90 11.72 -1.95 11.36
CA LYS A 90 11.10 -3.09 10.65
C LYS A 90 10.68 -4.13 11.66
N VAL A 91 9.46 -4.65 11.50
CA VAL A 91 8.91 -5.71 12.36
C VAL A 91 8.24 -6.79 11.52
N GLU A 92 8.36 -8.02 11.98
CA GLU A 92 7.71 -9.19 11.37
C GLU A 92 6.77 -9.86 12.39
N PRO A 93 5.61 -9.26 12.66
CA PRO A 93 4.68 -9.81 13.62
C PRO A 93 4.04 -11.10 13.10
N ALA A 94 3.66 -11.98 14.01
CA ALA A 94 2.83 -13.13 13.70
C ALA A 94 1.34 -12.76 13.64
N GLY A 95 0.52 -13.62 13.05
CA GLY A 95 -0.92 -13.38 13.05
C GLY A 95 -1.74 -14.54 12.50
N PRO A 96 -3.05 -14.52 12.79
CA PRO A 96 -3.96 -15.61 12.48
C PRO A 96 -4.31 -15.69 10.99
N LEU A 97 -4.10 -14.61 10.24
CA LEU A 97 -4.52 -14.51 8.86
C LEU A 97 -3.42 -13.92 7.98
N ILE A 98 -3.14 -14.62 6.89
CA ILE A 98 -2.30 -14.15 5.79
C ILE A 98 -3.18 -14.12 4.55
N VAL A 99 -3.32 -12.95 3.92
CA VAL A 99 -4.10 -12.76 2.71
C VAL A 99 -3.19 -12.44 1.52
N GLY A 100 -3.59 -12.84 0.33
CA GLY A 100 -2.98 -12.29 -0.89
C GLY A 100 -3.35 -10.82 -1.05
N THR A 101 -2.49 -10.05 -1.70
CA THR A 101 -2.69 -8.60 -1.93
C THR A 101 -3.97 -8.29 -2.72
N GLY A 102 -4.50 -9.25 -3.48
CA GLY A 102 -5.82 -9.13 -4.14
C GLY A 102 -7.04 -9.31 -3.22
N ALA A 103 -6.86 -9.70 -1.95
CA ALA A 103 -7.94 -9.94 -1.00
C ALA A 103 -7.96 -8.91 0.15
N VAL A 104 -7.73 -7.64 -0.18
CA VAL A 104 -7.64 -6.55 0.79
C VAL A 104 -8.93 -6.38 1.59
N GLU A 105 -10.09 -6.48 0.95
CA GLU A 105 -11.39 -6.35 1.61
C GLU A 105 -11.56 -7.39 2.72
N LEU A 106 -11.17 -8.64 2.46
CA LEU A 106 -11.19 -9.70 3.48
C LEU A 106 -10.31 -9.34 4.69
N ALA A 107 -9.14 -8.74 4.46
CA ALA A 107 -8.28 -8.32 5.56
C ALA A 107 -8.90 -7.19 6.39
N VAL A 108 -9.56 -6.22 5.72
CA VAL A 108 -10.27 -5.13 6.40
C VAL A 108 -11.44 -5.67 7.22
N ASP A 109 -12.25 -6.55 6.65
CA ASP A 109 -13.38 -7.18 7.35
C ASP A 109 -12.91 -7.96 8.58
N ALA A 110 -11.81 -8.71 8.46
CA ALA A 110 -11.20 -9.41 9.58
C ALA A 110 -10.71 -8.44 10.68
N ALA A 111 -10.15 -7.27 10.31
CA ALA A 111 -9.76 -6.25 11.27
C ALA A 111 -10.96 -5.66 11.99
N VAL A 112 -12.03 -5.31 11.27
CA VAL A 112 -13.30 -4.80 11.83
C VAL A 112 -13.92 -5.84 12.76
N ALA A 113 -13.88 -7.12 12.40
CA ALA A 113 -14.33 -8.23 13.24
C ALA A 113 -13.44 -8.49 14.47
N GLY A 114 -12.36 -7.74 14.65
CA GLY A 114 -11.49 -7.85 15.83
C GLY A 114 -10.50 -9.02 15.81
N SER A 115 -10.15 -9.52 14.61
CA SER A 115 -9.19 -10.61 14.44
C SER A 115 -7.73 -10.18 14.64
N GLY A 116 -7.43 -8.87 14.57
CA GLY A 116 -6.08 -8.36 14.75
C GLY A 116 -5.84 -6.98 14.16
N ILE A 117 -4.56 -6.58 14.17
CA ILE A 117 -4.09 -5.29 13.66
C ILE A 117 -3.79 -5.40 12.17
N ILE A 118 -4.38 -4.50 11.38
CA ILE A 118 -4.11 -4.34 9.94
C ILE A 118 -3.13 -3.17 9.73
N GLN A 119 -2.29 -3.26 8.68
CA GLN A 119 -1.55 -2.14 8.11
C GLN A 119 -1.85 -2.07 6.62
N LEU A 120 -2.34 -0.93 6.16
CA LEU A 120 -2.77 -0.71 4.79
C LEU A 120 -2.64 0.76 4.42
N PHE A 121 -2.75 1.10 3.12
CA PHE A 121 -2.85 2.49 2.70
C PHE A 121 -3.97 3.21 3.45
N GLU A 122 -3.66 4.37 4.02
CA GLU A 122 -4.61 5.11 4.87
C GLU A 122 -5.91 5.44 4.16
N ASP A 123 -5.87 5.76 2.87
CA ASP A 123 -7.06 6.09 2.09
C ASP A 123 -8.08 4.94 2.05
N TRP A 124 -7.61 3.69 2.10
CA TRP A 124 -8.47 2.52 2.16
C TRP A 124 -9.12 2.33 3.53
N LEU A 125 -8.44 2.78 4.59
CA LEU A 125 -8.94 2.66 5.97
C LEU A 125 -9.76 3.87 6.43
N ARG A 126 -9.66 5.00 5.73
CA ARG A 126 -10.32 6.27 6.08
C ARG A 126 -11.84 6.14 6.32
N PRO A 127 -12.64 5.41 5.49
CA PRO A 127 -14.06 5.22 5.76
C PRO A 127 -14.34 4.53 7.09
N TYR A 128 -13.48 3.61 7.49
CA TYR A 128 -13.60 2.85 8.75
C TYR A 128 -13.18 3.67 9.97
N PHE A 129 -12.30 4.63 9.80
CA PHE A 129 -11.98 5.62 10.84
C PHE A 129 -13.17 6.55 11.05
N GLY A 130 -13.76 7.06 9.98
CA GLY A 130 -14.93 7.94 10.04
C GLY A 130 -16.17 7.29 10.67
N SER A 131 -16.35 5.98 10.50
CA SER A 131 -17.43 5.22 11.12
C SER A 131 -17.12 4.73 12.53
N GLY A 132 -15.86 4.83 13.01
CA GLY A 132 -15.41 4.26 14.27
C GLY A 132 -15.26 2.72 14.28
N ALA A 133 -15.38 2.06 13.11
CA ALA A 133 -15.19 0.61 13.01
C ALA A 133 -13.74 0.19 13.23
N LEU A 134 -12.79 1.06 12.86
CA LEU A 134 -11.36 0.92 13.14
C LEU A 134 -10.83 2.17 13.83
N GLU A 135 -9.88 1.97 14.74
CA GLU A 135 -9.14 3.01 15.45
C GLU A 135 -7.67 2.97 14.97
N PRO A 136 -7.08 4.11 14.51
CA PRO A 136 -5.69 4.17 14.13
C PRO A 136 -4.79 4.05 15.36
N VAL A 137 -3.67 3.34 15.19
CA VAL A 137 -2.60 3.20 16.19
C VAL A 137 -1.26 3.49 15.55
N LEU A 138 -0.23 3.75 16.34
CA LEU A 138 1.13 4.05 15.87
C LEU A 138 1.19 5.25 14.90
N GLU A 139 0.31 6.24 15.05
CA GLU A 139 0.26 7.40 14.16
C GLU A 139 1.58 8.17 14.04
N PRO A 140 2.38 8.36 15.13
CA PRO A 140 3.69 9.01 15.03
C PRO A 140 4.74 8.20 14.25
N TRP A 141 4.43 6.94 13.90
CA TRP A 141 5.32 6.00 13.21
C TRP A 141 4.89 5.72 11.77
N ARG A 142 4.01 6.55 11.20
CA ARG A 142 3.53 6.36 9.84
C ARG A 142 4.64 6.64 8.84
N GLN A 143 4.90 5.68 7.97
CA GLN A 143 5.77 5.88 6.82
C GLN A 143 5.03 6.62 5.73
N HIS A 144 5.68 7.65 5.18
CA HIS A 144 5.25 8.42 4.02
C HIS A 144 6.08 8.03 2.80
N PHE A 145 5.47 7.96 1.65
CA PHE A 145 6.15 7.63 0.41
C PHE A 145 5.46 8.28 -0.79
N PRO A 146 6.17 8.46 -1.91
CA PRO A 146 5.58 9.01 -3.13
C PRO A 146 4.40 8.16 -3.61
N GLY A 147 3.46 8.80 -4.28
CA GLY A 147 2.37 8.11 -4.96
C GLY A 147 2.86 7.27 -6.13
N PRO A 148 1.96 6.54 -6.80
CA PRO A 148 2.32 5.67 -7.91
C PRO A 148 2.72 6.47 -9.15
N PHE A 149 3.64 5.88 -9.93
CA PHE A 149 4.08 6.39 -11.23
C PHE A 149 3.68 5.42 -12.33
N LEU A 150 3.25 5.96 -13.45
CA LEU A 150 3.11 5.23 -14.71
C LEU A 150 4.43 5.27 -15.46
N TYR A 151 5.00 4.11 -15.78
CA TYR A 151 6.25 3.93 -16.53
C TYR A 151 5.96 3.41 -17.92
N TYR A 152 6.57 4.04 -18.94
CA TYR A 152 6.47 3.59 -20.32
C TYR A 152 7.74 3.96 -21.12
N PRO A 153 8.05 3.27 -22.22
CA PRO A 153 9.24 3.53 -23.02
C PRO A 153 9.16 4.89 -23.73
N GLY A 154 10.18 5.75 -23.50
CA GLY A 154 10.23 7.10 -24.10
C GLY A 154 10.47 7.13 -25.59
N ARG A 155 11.09 6.07 -26.15
CA ARG A 155 11.51 6.02 -27.57
C ARG A 155 10.52 5.30 -28.50
N ARG A 156 9.41 4.80 -28.01
CA ARG A 156 8.39 4.12 -28.80
C ARG A 156 7.25 5.05 -29.15
N HIS A 157 6.66 4.82 -30.34
CA HIS A 157 5.40 5.47 -30.68
C HIS A 157 4.33 5.05 -29.67
N LEU A 158 3.77 6.03 -28.93
CA LEU A 158 2.73 5.80 -27.93
C LEU A 158 1.45 5.35 -28.62
N PRO A 159 0.91 4.14 -28.30
CA PRO A 159 -0.42 3.74 -28.78
C PRO A 159 -1.47 4.77 -28.37
N GLY A 160 -2.44 5.06 -29.23
CA GLY A 160 -3.45 6.08 -28.99
C GLY A 160 -4.21 5.87 -27.67
N ARG A 161 -4.50 4.61 -27.32
CA ARG A 161 -5.14 4.24 -26.06
C ARG A 161 -4.28 4.56 -24.81
N LEU A 162 -2.94 4.37 -24.89
CA LEU A 162 -2.04 4.73 -23.81
C LEU A 162 -1.94 6.25 -23.67
N ARG A 163 -1.89 6.98 -24.76
CA ARG A 163 -1.91 8.46 -24.76
C ARG A 163 -3.18 8.98 -24.08
N ALA A 164 -4.36 8.46 -24.46
CA ALA A 164 -5.62 8.85 -23.83
C ALA A 164 -5.64 8.57 -22.32
N PHE A 165 -5.05 7.44 -21.89
CA PHE A 165 -4.93 7.12 -20.45
C PHE A 165 -3.99 8.09 -19.73
N ILE A 166 -2.85 8.42 -20.33
CA ILE A 166 -1.88 9.40 -19.80
C ILE A 166 -2.53 10.77 -19.62
N ASP A 167 -3.25 11.25 -20.66
CA ASP A 167 -3.93 12.55 -20.63
C ASP A 167 -5.00 12.59 -19.53
N PHE A 168 -5.78 11.50 -19.39
CA PHE A 168 -6.78 11.36 -18.34
C PHE A 168 -6.12 11.36 -16.93
N ALA A 169 -5.10 10.54 -16.70
CA ALA A 169 -4.42 10.45 -15.42
C ALA A 169 -3.77 11.79 -15.02
N SER A 170 -3.17 12.48 -15.99
CA SER A 170 -2.57 13.81 -15.79
C SER A 170 -3.62 14.87 -15.42
N SER A 171 -4.81 14.82 -16.02
CA SER A 171 -5.88 15.76 -15.70
C SER A 171 -6.41 15.60 -14.27
N MET A 172 -6.50 14.36 -13.79
CA MET A 172 -6.91 14.08 -12.40
C MET A 172 -5.87 14.57 -11.38
N HIS A 173 -4.59 14.46 -11.73
CA HIS A 173 -3.50 14.89 -10.84
C HIS A 173 -3.42 16.43 -10.66
N GLN A 174 -3.93 17.20 -11.63
CA GLN A 174 -3.97 18.68 -11.54
C GLN A 174 -5.17 19.19 -10.72
N SER A 175 -6.15 18.33 -10.46
CA SER A 175 -7.39 18.71 -9.76
C SER A 175 -7.40 18.33 -8.26
N SER A 176 -6.30 17.74 -7.76
CA SER A 176 -6.07 17.34 -6.36
C SER A 176 -4.99 18.20 -5.74
#